data_9905ddd6ab1a66c77357dde73f2e0f41
#
_entry.id   9905ddd6ab1a66c77357dde73f2e0f41
#
_cell.length_a   1.000
_cell.length_b   1.000
_cell.length_c   1.000
_cell.angle_alpha   90.00
_cell.angle_beta   90.00
_cell.angle_gamma   90.00
#
_symmetry.space_group_name_H-M   'P 1'
#
loop_
_entity.id
_entity.type
_entity.pdbx_description
1 polymer ?
#
loop_
_entity_poly.entity_id
_entity_poly.type
_entity_poly.pdbx_seq_one_letter_code
_entity_poly.pdbx_strand_id
1 'polypeptide(L)'
;VRVATLEHCGAPGLVSESVRRFSEWRMRSGQSPVQSSRSFGIPFGNPDTTPPEAFRFALCGEINEAVAANEFGVTERVIPGGRCVVVRHVGSTDHIGETIYPIYRDWLPTSGEELRDHPLFFDYLSVYPETPQDQWQTDIYVPLQ
;
A
#
# COMPACT_ATOMS: atom_id res chain seq x y z
N VAL A 1 -9.73 6.59 5.89
CA VAL A 1 -9.26 7.39 4.74
C VAL A 1 -9.92 6.89 3.48
N ARG A 2 -10.53 7.80 2.71
CA ARG A 2 -11.09 7.47 1.40
C ARG A 2 -9.97 7.47 0.37
N VAL A 3 -9.93 6.43 -0.42
CA VAL A 3 -8.90 6.28 -1.46
C VAL A 3 -9.53 5.82 -2.78
N ALA A 4 -8.92 6.25 -3.88
CA ALA A 4 -9.07 5.61 -5.17
C ALA A 4 -8.16 4.40 -5.18
N THR A 5 -8.62 3.29 -5.74
CA THR A 5 -7.85 2.06 -5.74
C THR A 5 -7.86 1.39 -7.12
N LEU A 6 -6.68 0.89 -7.50
CA LEU A 6 -6.53 -0.03 -8.63
C LEU A 6 -5.95 -1.33 -8.08
N GLU A 7 -6.70 -2.41 -8.22
CA GLU A 7 -6.28 -3.71 -7.72
C GLU A 7 -5.45 -4.45 -8.76
N HIS A 8 -4.23 -4.81 -8.37
CA HIS A 8 -3.37 -5.67 -9.18
C HIS A 8 -3.66 -7.14 -8.82
N CYS A 9 -3.93 -7.95 -9.82
CA CYS A 9 -4.09 -9.40 -9.67
C CYS A 9 -3.07 -10.08 -10.57
N GLY A 10 -2.26 -10.98 -10.00
CA GLY A 10 -1.25 -11.71 -10.74
C GLY A 10 0.13 -11.57 -10.13
N ALA A 11 1.15 -11.99 -10.89
CA ALA A 11 2.52 -12.07 -10.40
C ALA A 11 3.02 -10.76 -9.78
N PRO A 12 3.69 -10.81 -8.60
CA PRO A 12 4.24 -9.61 -7.97
C PRO A 12 5.19 -8.82 -8.87
N GLY A 13 5.92 -9.49 -9.76
CA GLY A 13 6.82 -8.83 -10.71
C GLY A 13 6.11 -7.95 -11.74
N LEU A 14 4.80 -8.10 -11.91
CA LEU A 14 4.01 -7.31 -12.84
C LEU A 14 3.33 -6.10 -12.18
N VAL A 15 3.53 -5.89 -10.90
CA VAL A 15 2.94 -4.76 -10.16
C VAL A 15 3.32 -3.42 -10.79
N SER A 16 4.52 -3.30 -11.34
CA SER A 16 4.99 -2.07 -11.99
C SER A 16 4.10 -1.62 -13.15
N GLU A 17 3.48 -2.54 -13.86
CA GLU A 17 2.54 -2.19 -14.94
C GLU A 17 1.26 -1.57 -14.38
N SER A 18 0.75 -2.12 -13.28
CA SER A 18 -0.41 -1.56 -12.59
C SER A 18 -0.08 -0.20 -11.96
N VAL A 19 1.11 -0.03 -11.42
CA VAL A 19 1.59 1.27 -10.90
C VAL A 19 1.57 2.32 -12.00
N ARG A 20 2.06 1.99 -13.20
CA ARG A 20 2.05 2.91 -14.34
C ARG A 20 0.62 3.31 -14.70
N ARG A 21 -0.28 2.34 -14.77
CA ARG A 21 -1.69 2.57 -15.11
C ARG A 21 -2.39 3.45 -14.08
N PHE A 22 -2.15 3.19 -12.80
CA PHE A 22 -2.72 3.99 -11.71
C PHE A 22 -2.16 5.41 -11.71
N SER A 23 -0.85 5.56 -11.94
CA SER A 23 -0.19 6.88 -12.02
C SER A 23 -0.76 7.71 -13.18
N GLU A 24 -1.04 7.07 -14.30
CA GLU A 24 -1.67 7.74 -15.45
C GLU A 24 -3.07 8.24 -15.09
N TRP A 25 -3.87 7.43 -14.40
CA TRP A 25 -5.18 7.85 -13.93
C TRP A 25 -5.07 9.05 -12.97
N ARG A 26 -4.14 8.99 -12.01
CA ARG A 26 -3.93 10.09 -11.06
C ARG A 26 -3.61 11.40 -11.78
N MET A 27 -2.76 11.32 -12.79
CA MET A 27 -2.35 12.49 -13.57
C MET A 27 -3.50 13.02 -14.42
N ARG A 28 -4.21 12.16 -15.13
CA ARG A 28 -5.28 12.57 -16.05
C ARG A 28 -6.52 13.06 -15.33
N SER A 29 -6.92 12.40 -14.26
CA SER A 29 -8.12 12.77 -13.50
C SER A 29 -7.93 13.99 -12.61
N GLY A 30 -6.71 14.19 -12.12
CA GLY A 30 -6.41 15.19 -11.10
C GLY A 30 -7.06 14.93 -9.74
N GLN A 31 -7.69 13.78 -9.54
CA GLN A 31 -8.43 13.47 -8.31
C GLN A 31 -7.53 13.06 -7.14
N SER A 32 -6.31 12.61 -7.42
CA SER A 32 -5.36 12.21 -6.38
C SER A 32 -3.94 12.52 -6.83
N PRO A 33 -3.54 13.81 -6.86
CA PRO A 33 -2.19 14.20 -7.28
C PRO A 33 -1.12 13.59 -6.38
N VAL A 34 -0.09 13.00 -6.98
CA VAL A 34 0.98 12.31 -6.25
C VAL A 34 1.71 13.23 -5.28
N GLN A 35 1.92 14.49 -5.66
CA GLN A 35 2.67 15.45 -4.85
C GLN A 35 1.92 15.95 -3.62
N SER A 36 0.59 15.93 -3.65
CA SER A 36 -0.24 16.54 -2.59
C SER A 36 -1.18 15.56 -1.90
N SER A 37 -1.32 14.33 -2.41
CA SER A 37 -2.20 13.32 -1.85
C SER A 37 -1.39 12.13 -1.37
N ARG A 38 -1.80 11.53 -0.25
CA ARG A 38 -1.14 10.34 0.29
C ARG A 38 -1.29 9.16 -0.66
N SER A 39 -0.28 8.29 -0.67
CA SER A 39 -0.26 7.06 -1.48
C SER A 39 -0.14 5.87 -0.57
N PHE A 40 -0.99 4.86 -0.77
CA PHE A 40 -1.03 3.65 0.04
C PHE A 40 -0.91 2.41 -0.82
N GLY A 41 -0.48 1.32 -0.19
CA GLY A 41 -0.49 0.00 -0.80
C GLY A 41 -1.03 -1.02 0.18
N ILE A 42 -1.88 -1.93 -0.30
CA ILE A 42 -2.48 -2.97 0.55
C ILE A 42 -2.19 -4.34 -0.08
N PRO A 43 -1.27 -5.14 0.50
CA PRO A 43 -1.06 -6.51 0.05
C PRO A 43 -2.14 -7.43 0.64
N PHE A 44 -2.71 -8.30 -0.19
CA PHE A 44 -3.72 -9.26 0.23
C PHE A 44 -3.12 -10.67 0.35
N GLY A 45 -1.97 -10.77 0.97
CA GLY A 45 -1.26 -12.03 1.16
C GLY A 45 0.24 -11.81 1.14
N ASN A 46 0.97 -12.86 1.48
CA ASN A 46 2.43 -12.83 1.47
C ASN A 46 2.91 -13.24 0.07
N PRO A 47 3.63 -12.36 -0.66
CA PRO A 47 4.11 -12.71 -1.99
C PRO A 47 5.10 -13.88 -2.00
N ASP A 48 5.76 -14.16 -0.86
CA ASP A 48 6.70 -15.28 -0.75
C ASP A 48 6.00 -16.63 -0.67
N THR A 49 4.75 -16.67 -0.21
CA THR A 49 4.00 -17.92 0.02
C THR A 49 2.74 -18.05 -0.82
N THR A 50 2.30 -16.97 -1.47
CA THR A 50 1.11 -16.97 -2.33
C THR A 50 1.52 -17.32 -3.77
N PRO A 51 0.80 -18.24 -4.45
CA PRO A 51 1.07 -18.49 -5.87
C PRO A 51 0.97 -17.19 -6.68
N PRO A 52 1.88 -16.98 -7.64
CA PRO A 52 1.91 -15.71 -8.40
C PRO A 52 0.56 -15.35 -9.04
N GLU A 53 -0.17 -16.31 -9.55
CA GLU A 53 -1.47 -16.08 -10.19
C GLU A 53 -2.58 -15.70 -9.21
N ALA A 54 -2.37 -15.96 -7.91
CA ALA A 54 -3.33 -15.66 -6.85
C ALA A 54 -2.96 -14.39 -6.07
N PHE A 55 -1.80 -13.80 -6.33
CA PHE A 55 -1.35 -12.60 -5.61
C PHE A 55 -2.19 -11.39 -5.96
N ARG A 56 -2.60 -10.63 -4.94
CA ARG A 56 -3.38 -9.40 -5.10
C ARG A 56 -2.74 -8.27 -4.31
N PHE A 57 -2.78 -7.08 -4.89
CA PHE A 57 -2.23 -5.87 -4.27
C PHE A 57 -3.08 -4.67 -4.69
N ALA A 58 -3.51 -3.85 -3.73
CA ALA A 58 -4.26 -2.64 -4.04
C ALA A 58 -3.34 -1.42 -4.03
N LEU A 59 -3.34 -0.69 -5.14
CA LEU A 59 -2.66 0.60 -5.26
C LEU A 59 -3.67 1.68 -4.92
N CYS A 60 -3.35 2.55 -3.98
CA CYS A 60 -4.32 3.52 -3.45
C CYS A 60 -3.74 4.93 -3.45
N GLY A 61 -4.61 5.90 -3.75
CA GLY A 61 -4.32 7.31 -3.60
C GLY A 61 -5.44 8.02 -2.87
N GLU A 62 -5.11 8.86 -1.91
CA GLU A 62 -6.09 9.61 -1.12
C GLU A 62 -6.95 10.51 -2.02
N ILE A 63 -8.25 10.54 -1.76
CA ILE A 63 -9.23 11.34 -2.51
C ILE A 63 -10.13 12.12 -1.58
N ASN A 64 -10.69 13.22 -2.09
CA ASN A 64 -11.69 14.03 -1.40
C ASN A 64 -13.07 13.94 -2.04
N GLU A 65 -13.14 13.46 -3.27
CA GLU A 65 -14.37 13.35 -4.05
C GLU A 65 -14.54 11.93 -4.56
N ALA A 66 -15.77 11.57 -4.90
CA ALA A 66 -16.06 10.26 -5.48
C ALA A 66 -15.29 10.04 -6.77
N VAL A 67 -14.82 8.81 -6.98
CA VAL A 67 -14.09 8.46 -8.20
C VAL A 67 -15.06 8.51 -9.40
N ALA A 68 -14.73 9.33 -10.39
CA ALA A 68 -15.50 9.41 -11.62
C ALA A 68 -15.35 8.13 -12.45
N ALA A 69 -16.36 7.83 -13.25
CA ALA A 69 -16.29 6.70 -14.18
C ALA A 69 -15.03 6.84 -15.05
N ASN A 70 -14.30 5.74 -15.24
CA ASN A 70 -13.04 5.74 -15.97
C ASN A 70 -12.79 4.40 -16.64
N GLU A 71 -11.88 4.40 -17.59
CA GLU A 71 -11.49 3.23 -18.35
C GLU A 71 -10.31 2.47 -17.73
N PHE A 72 -9.76 2.97 -16.61
CA PHE A 72 -8.58 2.38 -15.96
C PHE A 72 -8.93 1.26 -14.98
N GLY A 73 -10.20 1.11 -14.61
CA GLY A 73 -10.62 0.16 -13.60
C GLY A 73 -10.42 0.67 -12.17
N VAL A 74 -10.25 1.99 -12.00
CA VAL A 74 -10.08 2.61 -10.68
C VAL A 74 -11.44 2.74 -10.01
N THR A 75 -11.51 2.28 -8.76
CA THR A 75 -12.71 2.33 -7.93
C THR A 75 -12.42 3.03 -6.63
N GLU A 76 -13.42 3.11 -5.75
CA GLU A 76 -13.27 3.75 -4.45
C GLU A 76 -13.20 2.70 -3.33
N ARG A 77 -12.37 2.98 -2.33
CA ARG A 77 -12.23 2.14 -1.15
C ARG A 77 -12.04 3.02 0.09
N VAL A 78 -12.36 2.48 1.26
CA VAL A 78 -12.07 3.12 2.54
C VAL A 78 -11.03 2.28 3.27
N ILE A 79 -9.94 2.93 3.72
CA ILE A 79 -8.99 2.31 4.66
C ILE A 79 -9.51 2.64 6.06
N PRO A 80 -9.95 1.65 6.85
CA PRO A 80 -10.54 1.91 8.17
C PRO A 80 -9.53 2.56 9.11
N GLY A 81 -9.99 3.52 9.90
CA GLY A 81 -9.22 4.07 11.01
C GLY A 81 -9.14 3.09 12.17
N GLY A 82 -8.44 3.47 13.24
CA GLY A 82 -8.33 2.70 14.46
C GLY A 82 -6.88 2.47 14.88
N ARG A 83 -6.71 1.65 15.92
CA ARG A 83 -5.38 1.38 16.47
C ARG A 83 -4.52 0.59 15.49
N CYS A 84 -3.28 1.01 15.35
CA CYS A 84 -2.28 0.31 14.55
C CYS A 84 -0.94 0.38 15.27
N VAL A 85 -0.11 -0.66 15.12
CA VAL A 85 1.32 -0.48 15.31
C VAL A 85 1.88 0.05 13.99
N VAL A 86 2.77 1.04 14.08
CA VAL A 86 3.37 1.68 12.91
C VAL A 86 4.87 1.54 13.00
N VAL A 87 5.49 1.01 11.96
CA VAL A 87 6.95 0.84 11.88
C VAL A 87 7.43 1.45 10.56
N ARG A 88 8.48 2.27 10.65
CA ARG A 88 9.07 2.89 9.47
C ARG A 88 10.13 2.00 8.84
N HIS A 89 9.96 1.74 7.56
CA HIS A 89 10.97 1.11 6.71
C HIS A 89 11.72 2.21 5.93
N VAL A 90 13.04 2.17 5.95
CA VAL A 90 13.88 3.08 5.16
C VAL A 90 14.64 2.27 4.12
N GLY A 91 14.59 2.74 2.88
CA GLY A 91 15.23 2.07 1.76
C GLY A 91 14.23 1.50 0.76
N SER A 92 14.74 0.67 -0.16
CA SER A 92 13.93 0.04 -1.19
C SER A 92 12.82 -0.82 -0.61
N THR A 93 11.63 -0.76 -1.20
CA THR A 93 10.51 -1.64 -0.84
C THR A 93 10.76 -3.10 -1.21
N ASP A 94 11.79 -3.39 -2.00
CA ASP A 94 12.21 -4.78 -2.26
C ASP A 94 12.65 -5.50 -0.98
N HIS A 95 13.07 -4.75 0.03
CA HIS A 95 13.53 -5.26 1.32
C HIS A 95 12.52 -5.05 2.46
N ILE A 96 11.29 -4.65 2.13
CA ILE A 96 10.30 -4.30 3.16
C ILE A 96 9.94 -5.48 4.07
N GLY A 97 10.05 -6.71 3.56
CA GLY A 97 9.84 -7.92 4.35
C GLY A 97 10.75 -8.00 5.57
N GLU A 98 11.98 -7.51 5.45
CA GLU A 98 12.95 -7.50 6.57
C GLU A 98 12.47 -6.64 7.73
N THR A 99 11.62 -5.66 7.48
CA THR A 99 11.00 -4.82 8.50
C THR A 99 9.67 -5.40 8.99
N ILE A 100 8.92 -6.06 8.10
CA ILE A 100 7.60 -6.62 8.41
C ILE A 100 7.70 -7.86 9.30
N TYR A 101 8.55 -8.82 8.95
CA TYR A 101 8.61 -10.11 9.65
C TYR A 101 8.90 -9.98 11.15
N PRO A 102 9.79 -9.09 11.60
CA PRO A 102 10.03 -8.91 13.03
C PRO A 102 8.79 -8.43 13.80
N ILE A 103 7.87 -7.69 13.17
CA ILE A 103 6.64 -7.24 13.81
C ILE A 103 5.80 -8.46 14.23
N TYR A 104 5.58 -9.39 13.32
CA TYR A 104 4.76 -10.57 13.58
C TYR A 104 5.49 -11.64 14.37
N ARG A 105 6.78 -11.83 14.11
CA ARG A 105 7.58 -12.89 14.72
C ARG A 105 8.02 -12.55 16.14
N ASP A 106 8.48 -11.30 16.34
CA ASP A 106 9.17 -10.92 17.58
C ASP A 106 8.33 -10.01 18.47
N TRP A 107 7.71 -8.97 17.89
CA TRP A 107 6.97 -7.99 18.67
C TRP A 107 5.56 -8.46 19.07
N LEU A 108 4.78 -8.93 18.11
CA LEU A 108 3.37 -9.28 18.33
C LEU A 108 3.19 -10.35 19.43
N PRO A 109 3.97 -11.46 19.43
CA PRO A 109 3.78 -12.50 20.44
C PRO A 109 4.00 -12.04 21.88
N THR A 110 4.82 -10.99 22.09
CA THR A 110 5.15 -10.47 23.42
C THR A 110 4.42 -9.19 23.78
N SER A 111 3.65 -8.62 22.82
CA SER A 111 3.01 -7.31 23.00
C SER A 111 1.71 -7.37 23.80
N GLY A 112 1.06 -8.52 23.85
CA GLY A 112 -0.29 -8.64 24.37
C GLY A 112 -1.38 -8.10 23.45
N GLU A 113 -1.01 -7.66 22.25
CA GLU A 113 -1.95 -7.12 21.26
C GLU A 113 -2.48 -8.20 20.34
N GLU A 114 -3.66 -7.98 19.76
CA GLU A 114 -4.27 -8.88 18.79
C GLU A 114 -4.50 -8.15 17.47
N LEU A 115 -4.36 -8.89 16.37
CA LEU A 115 -4.60 -8.35 15.03
C LEU A 115 -6.08 -8.11 14.80
N ARG A 116 -6.39 -6.96 14.17
CA ARG A 116 -7.73 -6.69 13.66
C ARG A 116 -7.89 -7.40 12.31
N ASP A 117 -9.13 -7.72 11.95
CA ASP A 117 -9.44 -8.39 10.69
C ASP A 117 -9.35 -7.39 9.52
N HIS A 118 -8.13 -6.96 9.24
CA HIS A 118 -7.79 -6.10 8.11
C HIS A 118 -6.30 -6.30 7.78
N PRO A 119 -5.93 -6.38 6.49
CA PRO A 119 -4.52 -6.52 6.13
C PRO A 119 -3.69 -5.33 6.59
N LEU A 120 -2.41 -5.55 6.79
CA LEU A 120 -1.48 -4.45 6.94
C LEU A 120 -1.51 -3.59 5.68
N PHE A 121 -1.11 -2.33 5.80
CA PHE A 121 -1.00 -1.46 4.64
C PHE A 121 0.21 -0.53 4.77
N PHE A 122 0.64 -0.03 3.61
CA PHE A 122 1.80 0.84 3.51
C PHE A 122 1.37 2.27 3.22
N ASP A 123 2.01 3.22 3.88
CA ASP A 123 1.92 4.65 3.55
C ASP A 123 3.27 5.07 2.97
N TYR A 124 3.29 5.35 1.67
CA TYR A 124 4.52 5.74 0.97
C TYR A 124 4.78 7.23 1.18
N LEU A 125 5.81 7.54 1.97
CA LEU A 125 6.12 8.91 2.35
C LEU A 125 7.02 9.62 1.35
N SER A 126 7.78 8.86 0.57
CA SER A 126 8.75 9.41 -0.37
C SER A 126 8.17 9.48 -1.78
N VAL A 127 8.53 10.55 -2.51
CA VAL A 127 8.06 10.77 -3.89
C VAL A 127 9.13 10.31 -4.87
N TYR A 128 8.80 9.34 -5.69
CA TYR A 128 9.62 8.90 -6.81
C TYR A 128 9.34 9.85 -8.01
N PRO A 129 10.33 10.27 -8.80
CA PRO A 129 11.77 9.92 -8.73
C PRO A 129 12.66 10.90 -7.94
N GLU A 130 12.08 11.88 -7.23
CA GLU A 130 12.84 12.96 -6.58
C GLU A 130 13.68 12.45 -5.40
N THR A 131 13.26 11.33 -4.76
CA THR A 131 13.98 10.78 -3.62
C THR A 131 14.82 9.56 -4.06
N PRO A 132 16.11 9.51 -3.72
CA PRO A 132 16.93 8.32 -3.97
C PRO A 132 16.35 7.09 -3.27
N GLN A 133 16.47 5.93 -3.92
CA GLN A 133 15.84 4.69 -3.45
C GLN A 133 16.30 4.28 -2.04
N ASP A 134 17.57 4.49 -1.71
CA ASP A 134 18.12 4.18 -0.39
C ASP A 134 17.62 5.10 0.71
N GLN A 135 16.95 6.19 0.34
CA GLN A 135 16.35 7.15 1.27
C GLN A 135 14.82 7.09 1.28
N TRP A 136 14.21 6.17 0.54
CA TRP A 136 12.76 6.00 0.56
C TRP A 136 12.28 5.65 1.96
N GLN A 137 11.13 6.23 2.33
CA GLN A 137 10.49 5.97 3.62
C GLN A 137 9.08 5.44 3.37
N THR A 138 8.76 4.35 4.06
CA THR A 138 7.45 3.72 4.01
C THR A 138 7.02 3.40 5.43
N ASP A 139 5.86 3.89 5.85
CA ASP A 139 5.30 3.49 7.13
C ASP A 139 4.43 2.26 6.95
N ILE A 140 4.68 1.25 7.76
CA ILE A 140 3.94 0.00 7.78
C ILE A 140 2.93 0.09 8.91
N TYR A 141 1.64 0.05 8.56
CA TYR A 141 0.53 0.06 9.53
C TYR A 141 -0.01 -1.35 9.68
N VAL A 142 0.08 -1.89 10.89
CA VAL A 142 -0.51 -3.20 11.22
C VAL A 142 -1.73 -2.95 12.10
N PRO A 143 -2.96 -3.14 11.56
CA PRO A 143 -4.17 -2.88 12.33
C PRO A 143 -4.31 -3.82 13.53
N LEU A 144 -4.65 -3.23 14.68
CA LEU A 144 -4.83 -3.92 15.96
C LEU A 144 -6.27 -3.79 16.45
N GLN A 145 -6.68 -4.72 17.28
CA GLN A 145 -7.95 -4.63 17.96
C GLN A 145 -7.98 -3.59 19.06
#